data_1a7e71018df72eb2e27907997a11896c
#
_entry.id   1a7e71018df72eb2e27907997a11896c
#
_cell.length_a   1.000
_cell.length_b   1.000
_cell.length_c   1.000
_cell.angle_alpha   90.00
_cell.angle_beta   90.00
_cell.angle_gamma   90.00
#
_symmetry.space_group_name_H-M   'P 1'
#
loop_
_entity.id
_entity.type
_entity.pdbx_description
1 polymer ?
#
loop_
_entity_poly.entity_id
_entity_poly.type
_entity_poly.pdbx_seq_one_letter_code
_entity_poly.pdbx_strand_id
1 'polypeptide(L)'
;MRIILASNSPRRKQLLSQTGIKFEVIPSSFEESLTELPASKLVEHFAYMKAKDVAESIEGDALVIGSDTIVYCDEIMGKPRNREDAFCMLAKLSGKQHLVISGISIINTATGESLTEHESTRVKIKELSNAEITAYINTGEPEDKAGAYAIQGLGSLFVEGIQGDYFNIVGLPIFRLRKMLEHFGVKLI
;
A
#
# COMPACT_ATOMS: atom_id res chain seq x y z
N MET A 1 -9.63 -4.43 -23.00
CA MET A 1 -8.35 -4.81 -22.37
C MET A 1 -8.64 -5.30 -20.96
N ARG A 2 -8.11 -6.44 -20.55
CA ARG A 2 -8.25 -7.00 -19.20
C ARG A 2 -7.48 -6.12 -18.21
N ILE A 3 -7.99 -5.99 -16.99
CA ILE A 3 -7.28 -5.32 -15.90
C ILE A 3 -7.08 -6.34 -14.78
N ILE A 4 -5.86 -6.45 -14.30
CA ILE A 4 -5.46 -7.44 -13.29
C ILE A 4 -4.83 -6.71 -12.11
N LEU A 5 -5.30 -7.01 -10.90
CA LEU A 5 -4.70 -6.53 -9.65
C LEU A 5 -3.76 -7.61 -9.10
N ALA A 6 -2.46 -7.32 -9.12
CA ALA A 6 -1.41 -8.22 -8.61
C ALA A 6 -1.26 -8.08 -7.08
N SER A 7 -2.33 -8.40 -6.32
CA SER A 7 -2.33 -8.20 -4.87
C SER A 7 -3.34 -9.07 -4.15
N ASN A 8 -2.93 -9.66 -3.01
CA ASN A 8 -3.81 -10.35 -2.06
C ASN A 8 -4.53 -9.41 -1.08
N SER A 9 -4.22 -8.10 -1.09
CA SER A 9 -4.77 -7.17 -0.11
C SER A 9 -6.28 -6.96 -0.31
N PRO A 10 -7.12 -7.32 0.68
CA PRO A 10 -8.56 -7.08 0.58
C PRO A 10 -8.90 -5.59 0.50
N ARG A 11 -8.09 -4.73 1.12
CA ARG A 11 -8.26 -3.27 1.08
C ARG A 11 -8.03 -2.72 -0.34
N ARG A 12 -6.95 -3.13 -1.03
CA ARG A 12 -6.69 -2.72 -2.41
C ARG A 12 -7.78 -3.20 -3.36
N LYS A 13 -8.25 -4.44 -3.18
CA LYS A 13 -9.38 -4.98 -3.93
C LYS A 13 -10.65 -4.14 -3.72
N GLN A 14 -10.97 -3.79 -2.47
CA GLN A 14 -12.11 -2.94 -2.14
C GLN A 14 -11.99 -1.56 -2.77
N LEU A 15 -10.82 -0.90 -2.67
CA LEU A 15 -10.59 0.42 -3.25
C LEU A 15 -10.74 0.39 -4.78
N LEU A 16 -10.16 -0.59 -5.45
CA LEU A 16 -10.28 -0.71 -6.91
C LEU A 16 -11.73 -0.99 -7.32
N SER A 17 -12.47 -1.80 -6.57
CA SER A 17 -13.90 -2.07 -6.82
C SER A 17 -14.77 -0.81 -6.76
N GLN A 18 -14.44 0.17 -5.90
CA GLN A 18 -15.18 1.43 -5.77
C GLN A 18 -15.11 2.29 -7.05
N THR A 19 -14.10 2.07 -7.91
CA THR A 19 -13.97 2.81 -9.17
C THR A 19 -14.93 2.32 -10.25
N GLY A 20 -15.65 1.22 -10.03
CA GLY A 20 -16.54 0.60 -11.00
C GLY A 20 -15.83 -0.18 -12.13
N ILE A 21 -14.50 -0.19 -12.13
CA ILE A 21 -13.73 -0.93 -13.14
C ILE A 21 -13.86 -2.45 -12.93
N LYS A 22 -13.99 -3.19 -14.03
CA LYS A 22 -13.95 -4.65 -13.96
C LYS A 22 -12.49 -5.10 -13.97
N PHE A 23 -12.11 -5.91 -13.01
CA PHE A 23 -10.76 -6.44 -12.87
C PHE A 23 -10.75 -7.87 -12.33
N GLU A 24 -9.66 -8.56 -12.59
CA GLU A 24 -9.33 -9.86 -12.02
C GLU A 24 -8.31 -9.67 -10.90
N VAL A 25 -8.25 -10.61 -9.96
CA VAL A 25 -7.23 -10.64 -8.90
C VAL A 25 -6.34 -11.85 -9.12
N ILE A 26 -5.07 -11.61 -9.37
CA ILE A 26 -4.03 -12.64 -9.47
C ILE A 26 -2.91 -12.20 -8.52
N PRO A 27 -2.77 -12.84 -7.35
CA PRO A 27 -1.74 -12.47 -6.39
C PRO A 27 -0.34 -12.70 -6.94
N SER A 28 0.58 -11.76 -6.67
CA SER A 28 1.99 -11.97 -6.93
C SER A 28 2.60 -12.89 -5.89
N SER A 29 3.52 -13.75 -6.34
CA SER A 29 4.39 -14.58 -5.51
C SER A 29 5.72 -13.91 -5.14
N PHE A 30 5.94 -12.68 -5.62
CA PHE A 30 7.17 -11.94 -5.35
C PHE A 30 7.42 -11.74 -3.86
N GLU A 31 8.59 -12.17 -3.38
CA GLU A 31 9.03 -11.99 -2.00
C GLU A 31 9.80 -10.68 -1.85
N GLU A 32 9.35 -9.84 -0.92
CA GLU A 32 9.96 -8.56 -0.61
C GLU A 32 11.25 -8.77 0.19
N SER A 33 12.37 -8.30 -0.33
CA SER A 33 13.63 -8.22 0.39
C SER A 33 14.03 -6.77 0.58
N LEU A 34 14.34 -6.38 1.82
CA LEU A 34 14.81 -5.03 2.11
C LEU A 34 16.09 -4.75 1.31
N THR A 35 16.10 -3.62 0.63
CA THR A 35 17.23 -3.08 -0.12
C THR A 35 17.58 -1.71 0.43
N GLU A 36 18.80 -1.21 0.15
CA GLU A 36 19.26 0.12 0.58
C GLU A 36 18.63 1.28 -0.23
N LEU A 37 17.49 1.04 -0.87
CA LEU A 37 16.79 2.07 -1.64
C LEU A 37 16.10 3.08 -0.72
N PRO A 38 16.04 4.36 -1.14
CA PRO A 38 15.15 5.33 -0.48
C PRO A 38 13.70 4.84 -0.44
N ALA A 39 12.96 5.20 0.60
CA ALA A 39 11.61 4.70 0.86
C ALA A 39 10.66 4.79 -0.34
N SER A 40 10.66 5.92 -1.08
CA SER A 40 9.84 6.08 -2.28
C SER A 40 10.26 5.15 -3.43
N LYS A 41 11.57 4.94 -3.60
CA LYS A 41 12.09 4.04 -4.63
C LYS A 41 11.87 2.57 -4.28
N LEU A 42 11.86 2.23 -2.99
CA LEU A 42 11.57 0.89 -2.52
C LEU A 42 10.12 0.48 -2.86
N VAL A 43 9.14 1.33 -2.55
CA VAL A 43 7.73 1.03 -2.87
C VAL A 43 7.47 0.99 -4.38
N GLU A 44 8.14 1.86 -5.17
CA GLU A 44 8.09 1.79 -6.63
C GLU A 44 8.64 0.46 -7.14
N HIS A 45 9.80 0.04 -6.61
CA HIS A 45 10.43 -1.22 -6.98
C HIS A 45 9.54 -2.42 -6.64
N PHE A 46 9.00 -2.48 -5.42
CA PHE A 46 8.11 -3.59 -5.03
C PHE A 46 6.81 -3.60 -5.81
N ALA A 47 6.22 -2.43 -6.08
CA ALA A 47 5.02 -2.33 -6.91
C ALA A 47 5.30 -2.85 -8.33
N TYR A 48 6.43 -2.46 -8.93
CA TYR A 48 6.85 -2.93 -10.24
C TYR A 48 7.10 -4.45 -10.26
N MET A 49 7.85 -4.98 -9.29
CA MET A 49 8.17 -6.41 -9.23
C MET A 49 6.92 -7.28 -9.05
N LYS A 50 5.95 -6.83 -8.25
CA LYS A 50 4.65 -7.52 -8.10
C LYS A 50 3.84 -7.51 -9.40
N ALA A 51 3.82 -6.37 -10.10
CA ALA A 51 3.15 -6.30 -11.40
C ALA A 51 3.84 -7.19 -12.44
N LYS A 52 5.18 -7.18 -12.46
CA LYS A 52 5.99 -7.96 -13.39
C LYS A 52 5.82 -9.46 -13.20
N ASP A 53 5.90 -9.96 -11.97
CA ASP A 53 5.71 -11.36 -11.62
C ASP A 53 4.39 -11.93 -12.18
N VAL A 54 3.30 -11.15 -12.04
CA VAL A 54 2.00 -11.54 -12.59
C VAL A 54 1.96 -11.35 -14.11
N ALA A 55 2.51 -10.26 -14.65
CA ALA A 55 2.52 -10.00 -16.09
C ALA A 55 3.23 -11.09 -16.90
N GLU A 56 4.31 -11.65 -16.35
CA GLU A 56 5.09 -12.75 -16.96
C GLU A 56 4.36 -14.10 -16.90
N SER A 57 3.37 -14.25 -16.00
CA SER A 57 2.63 -15.50 -15.78
C SER A 57 1.33 -15.61 -16.56
N ILE A 58 0.86 -14.52 -17.18
CA ILE A 58 -0.44 -14.50 -17.87
C ILE A 58 -0.28 -14.50 -19.39
N GLU A 59 -1.28 -15.07 -20.05
CA GLU A 59 -1.40 -15.02 -21.51
C GLU A 59 -2.39 -13.94 -21.95
N GLY A 60 -2.10 -13.30 -23.09
CA GLY A 60 -2.94 -12.29 -23.73
C GLY A 60 -2.77 -10.88 -23.17
N ASP A 61 -3.52 -9.95 -23.75
CA ASP A 61 -3.40 -8.51 -23.48
C ASP A 61 -4.07 -8.11 -22.17
N ALA A 62 -3.30 -7.51 -21.27
CA ALA A 62 -3.79 -7.00 -20.00
C ALA A 62 -2.99 -5.79 -19.51
N LEU A 63 -3.63 -4.99 -18.63
CA LEU A 63 -2.93 -4.05 -17.74
C LEU A 63 -2.82 -4.69 -16.35
N VAL A 64 -1.60 -4.95 -15.91
CA VAL A 64 -1.33 -5.54 -14.60
C VAL A 64 -0.94 -4.43 -13.63
N ILE A 65 -1.72 -4.31 -12.55
CA ILE A 65 -1.54 -3.29 -11.50
C ILE A 65 -0.88 -3.94 -10.31
N GLY A 66 0.35 -3.51 -9.99
CA GLY A 66 1.04 -3.82 -8.75
C GLY A 66 1.02 -2.64 -7.79
N SER A 67 1.02 -2.89 -6.49
CA SER A 67 1.15 -1.84 -5.48
C SER A 67 1.84 -2.36 -4.23
N ASP A 68 2.58 -1.46 -3.58
CA ASP A 68 3.20 -1.70 -2.28
C ASP A 68 3.04 -0.48 -1.37
N THR A 69 3.08 -0.70 -0.05
CA THR A 69 2.86 0.37 0.95
C THR A 69 3.75 0.16 2.15
N ILE A 70 4.46 1.21 2.52
CA ILE A 70 5.28 1.25 3.74
C ILE A 70 4.92 2.47 4.60
N VAL A 71 5.25 2.37 5.88
CA VAL A 71 5.29 3.50 6.81
C VAL A 71 6.76 3.92 6.97
N TYR A 72 7.03 5.22 6.97
CA TYR A 72 8.35 5.80 7.17
C TYR A 72 8.32 6.82 8.30
N CYS A 73 9.06 6.52 9.37
CA CYS A 73 9.29 7.40 10.51
C CYS A 73 10.75 7.26 10.96
N ASP A 74 11.63 8.10 10.39
CA ASP A 74 13.09 8.01 10.51
C ASP A 74 13.67 6.71 9.92
N GLU A 75 12.92 5.64 9.93
CA GLU A 75 13.21 4.32 9.33
C GLU A 75 11.98 3.75 8.61
N ILE A 76 12.20 2.77 7.74
CA ILE A 76 11.13 2.05 7.06
C ILE A 76 10.52 1.04 8.04
N MET A 77 9.20 1.11 8.20
CA MET A 77 8.41 0.18 9.00
C MET A 77 7.52 -0.65 8.07
N GLY A 78 7.84 -1.93 7.96
CA GLY A 78 6.99 -2.92 7.31
C GLY A 78 5.90 -3.43 8.26
N LYS A 79 5.42 -4.67 8.01
CA LYS A 79 4.51 -5.36 8.91
C LYS A 79 5.26 -5.82 10.17
N PRO A 80 4.63 -5.79 11.34
CA PRO A 80 5.26 -6.31 12.57
C PRO A 80 5.46 -7.82 12.47
N ARG A 81 6.59 -8.30 12.96
CA ARG A 81 6.95 -9.72 12.98
C ARG A 81 6.26 -10.49 14.11
N ASN A 82 5.93 -9.79 15.19
CA ASN A 82 5.29 -10.29 16.40
C ASN A 82 4.68 -9.12 17.20
N ARG A 83 4.09 -9.42 18.35
CA ARG A 83 3.40 -8.43 19.21
C ARG A 83 4.36 -7.41 19.82
N GLU A 84 5.57 -7.82 20.18
CA GLU A 84 6.62 -6.96 20.73
C GLU A 84 7.09 -5.95 19.69
N ASP A 85 7.25 -6.39 18.44
CA ASP A 85 7.61 -5.54 17.31
C ASP A 85 6.48 -4.53 17.01
N ALA A 86 5.22 -4.97 17.04
CA ALA A 86 4.06 -4.08 16.93
C ALA A 86 4.02 -3.01 18.02
N PHE A 87 4.34 -3.38 19.26
CA PHE A 87 4.42 -2.45 20.37
C PHE A 87 5.52 -1.39 20.14
N CYS A 88 6.71 -1.83 19.73
CA CYS A 88 7.83 -0.93 19.44
C CYS A 88 7.49 0.04 18.29
N MET A 89 6.84 -0.45 17.22
CA MET A 89 6.40 0.39 16.10
C MET A 89 5.40 1.46 16.57
N LEU A 90 4.35 1.08 17.28
CA LEU A 90 3.34 2.01 17.80
C LEU A 90 3.91 3.02 18.79
N ALA A 91 4.81 2.59 19.68
CA ALA A 91 5.50 3.48 20.61
C ALA A 91 6.37 4.52 19.86
N LYS A 92 7.04 4.12 18.77
CA LYS A 92 7.80 5.04 17.91
C LYS A 92 6.92 6.06 17.19
N LEU A 93 5.70 5.69 16.79
CA LEU A 93 4.75 6.56 16.11
C LEU A 93 3.97 7.47 17.04
N SER A 94 3.90 7.12 18.34
CA SER A 94 3.15 7.86 19.36
C SER A 94 3.57 9.33 19.42
N GLY A 95 2.59 10.25 19.32
CA GLY A 95 2.78 11.69 19.35
C GLY A 95 3.47 12.30 18.13
N LYS A 96 3.79 11.50 17.10
CA LYS A 96 4.60 11.94 15.95
C LYS A 96 3.80 12.05 14.65
N GLN A 97 4.43 12.74 13.71
CA GLN A 97 4.08 12.68 12.29
C GLN A 97 5.01 11.71 11.58
N HIS A 98 4.45 10.95 10.66
CA HIS A 98 5.17 10.02 9.80
C HIS A 98 4.60 10.05 8.39
N LEU A 99 5.28 9.40 7.44
CA LEU A 99 4.82 9.23 6.07
C LEU A 99 4.27 7.82 5.85
N VAL A 100 3.16 7.74 5.13
CA VAL A 100 2.72 6.52 4.45
C VAL A 100 2.98 6.72 2.98
N ILE A 101 3.74 5.80 2.39
CA ILE A 101 4.16 5.88 0.99
C ILE A 101 3.67 4.62 0.29
N SER A 102 2.90 4.79 -0.79
CA SER A 102 2.48 3.67 -1.64
C SER A 102 3.03 3.84 -3.05
N GLY A 103 3.67 2.79 -3.54
CA GLY A 103 4.03 2.63 -4.93
C GLY A 103 2.89 1.99 -5.72
N ILE A 104 2.77 2.40 -6.99
CA ILE A 104 1.89 1.77 -7.98
C ILE A 104 2.71 1.54 -9.24
N SER A 105 2.54 0.39 -9.85
CA SER A 105 3.06 0.10 -11.18
C SER A 105 1.97 -0.48 -12.05
N ILE A 106 1.90 -0.05 -13.31
CA ILE A 106 1.05 -0.63 -14.33
C ILE A 106 1.95 -1.16 -15.44
N ILE A 107 1.76 -2.41 -15.83
CA ILE A 107 2.46 -3.04 -16.96
C ILE A 107 1.42 -3.42 -18.01
N ASN A 108 1.63 -2.98 -19.24
CA ASN A 108 0.87 -3.40 -20.41
C ASN A 108 1.54 -4.64 -21.03
N THR A 109 0.93 -5.81 -20.92
CA THR A 109 1.52 -7.07 -21.41
C THR A 109 1.61 -7.13 -22.94
N ALA A 110 0.78 -6.40 -23.67
CA ALA A 110 0.81 -6.37 -25.13
C ALA A 110 2.01 -5.60 -25.69
N THR A 111 2.42 -4.53 -25.01
CA THR A 111 3.51 -3.63 -25.48
C THR A 111 4.79 -3.76 -24.68
N GLY A 112 4.74 -4.32 -23.47
CA GLY A 112 5.83 -4.30 -22.51
C GLY A 112 6.03 -2.94 -21.83
N GLU A 113 5.22 -1.92 -22.17
CA GLU A 113 5.30 -0.60 -21.57
C GLU A 113 4.91 -0.67 -20.08
N SER A 114 5.66 0.04 -19.24
CA SER A 114 5.36 0.14 -17.81
C SER A 114 5.40 1.59 -17.34
N LEU A 115 4.51 1.94 -16.42
CA LEU A 115 4.49 3.21 -15.72
C LEU A 115 4.48 2.93 -14.22
N THR A 116 5.44 3.52 -13.50
CA THR A 116 5.59 3.33 -12.05
C THR A 116 5.72 4.68 -11.36
N GLU A 117 4.87 4.91 -10.36
CA GLU A 117 4.83 6.13 -9.57
C GLU A 117 4.61 5.81 -8.09
N HIS A 118 4.77 6.80 -7.22
CA HIS A 118 4.40 6.69 -5.80
C HIS A 118 3.55 7.89 -5.34
N GLU A 119 2.86 7.72 -4.23
CA GLU A 119 2.16 8.76 -3.49
C GLU A 119 2.63 8.76 -2.04
N SER A 120 2.69 9.94 -1.42
CA SER A 120 3.10 10.11 -0.03
C SER A 120 2.09 10.94 0.74
N THR A 121 1.69 10.44 1.91
CA THR A 121 0.72 11.11 2.80
C THR A 121 1.30 11.20 4.20
N ARG A 122 1.22 12.39 4.81
CA ARG A 122 1.56 12.57 6.22
C ARG A 122 0.38 12.18 7.10
N VAL A 123 0.70 11.43 8.16
CA VAL A 123 -0.26 11.03 9.19
C VAL A 123 0.28 11.48 10.53
N LYS A 124 -0.58 12.08 11.36
CA LYS A 124 -0.27 12.44 12.74
C LYS A 124 -0.99 11.48 13.68
N ILE A 125 -0.23 10.82 14.53
CA ILE A 125 -0.74 9.96 15.61
C ILE A 125 -0.73 10.76 16.93
N LYS A 126 -1.79 10.62 17.71
CA LYS A 126 -1.86 11.16 19.06
C LYS A 126 -0.82 10.51 19.99
N GLU A 127 -0.55 11.10 21.14
CA GLU A 127 0.17 10.40 22.20
C GLU A 127 -0.60 9.16 22.63
N LEU A 128 0.09 8.01 22.64
CA LEU A 128 -0.45 6.71 23.03
C LEU A 128 0.17 6.27 24.35
N SER A 129 -0.67 5.91 25.31
CA SER A 129 -0.22 5.21 26.52
C SER A 129 0.10 3.75 26.20
N ASN A 130 0.97 3.14 27.02
CA ASN A 130 1.29 1.70 26.91
C ASN A 130 0.02 0.82 27.03
N ALA A 131 -0.95 1.26 27.82
CA ALA A 131 -2.23 0.54 27.96
C ALA A 131 -3.04 0.55 26.66
N GLU A 132 -3.10 1.69 25.95
CA GLU A 132 -3.79 1.79 24.65
C GLU A 132 -3.09 0.96 23.59
N ILE A 133 -1.74 1.01 23.52
CA ILE A 133 -0.98 0.20 22.58
C ILE A 133 -1.24 -1.29 22.84
N THR A 134 -1.17 -1.73 24.10
CA THR A 134 -1.42 -3.13 24.46
C THR A 134 -2.83 -3.56 24.14
N ALA A 135 -3.84 -2.73 24.46
CA ALA A 135 -5.23 -3.02 24.15
C ALA A 135 -5.46 -3.17 22.65
N TYR A 136 -4.86 -2.30 21.83
CA TYR A 136 -4.97 -2.35 20.37
C TYR A 136 -4.28 -3.60 19.78
N ILE A 137 -3.10 -3.96 20.26
CA ILE A 137 -2.41 -5.18 19.83
C ILE A 137 -3.24 -6.43 20.14
N ASN A 138 -3.94 -6.43 21.29
CA ASN A 138 -4.81 -7.57 21.68
C ASN A 138 -6.00 -7.79 20.76
N THR A 139 -6.36 -6.80 19.92
CA THR A 139 -7.42 -6.96 18.90
C THR A 139 -6.99 -7.79 17.70
N GLY A 140 -5.69 -7.99 17.49
CA GLY A 140 -5.11 -8.63 16.29
C GLY A 140 -5.09 -7.73 15.04
N GLU A 141 -5.68 -6.53 15.10
CA GLU A 141 -5.74 -5.62 13.94
C GLU A 141 -4.36 -5.20 13.40
N PRO A 142 -3.28 -5.02 14.22
CA PRO A 142 -1.97 -4.62 13.76
C PRO A 142 -1.23 -5.60 12.85
N GLU A 143 -1.50 -6.89 12.94
CA GLU A 143 -0.62 -7.98 12.47
C GLU A 143 -0.25 -7.93 10.98
N ASP A 144 -1.16 -7.45 10.13
CA ASP A 144 -0.97 -7.38 8.67
C ASP A 144 -0.76 -5.95 8.15
N LYS A 145 -0.42 -4.98 9.02
CA LYS A 145 -0.34 -3.56 8.71
C LYS A 145 1.10 -3.03 8.79
N ALA A 146 1.53 -2.29 7.77
CA ALA A 146 2.77 -1.51 7.85
C ALA A 146 2.68 -0.49 9.00
N GLY A 147 3.73 -0.41 9.83
CA GLY A 147 3.74 0.45 11.01
C GLY A 147 2.80 0.00 12.12
N ALA A 148 2.26 -1.22 12.05
CA ALA A 148 1.40 -1.85 13.05
C ALA A 148 0.09 -1.09 13.35
N TYR A 149 -0.46 -0.30 12.41
CA TYR A 149 -1.78 0.33 12.58
C TYR A 149 -2.53 0.43 11.24
N ALA A 150 -3.85 0.60 11.33
CA ALA A 150 -4.70 0.90 10.19
C ALA A 150 -5.42 2.23 10.37
N ILE A 151 -5.55 3.03 9.29
CA ILE A 151 -6.41 4.21 9.31
C ILE A 151 -7.90 3.85 9.28
N GLN A 152 -8.23 2.63 8.88
CA GLN A 152 -9.56 2.02 8.96
C GLN A 152 -9.64 1.12 10.19
N GLY A 153 -10.82 0.96 10.78
CA GLY A 153 -10.99 0.16 12.00
C GLY A 153 -10.58 0.90 13.26
N LEU A 154 -10.13 0.17 14.28
CA LEU A 154 -9.81 0.71 15.61
C LEU A 154 -8.60 1.63 15.61
N GLY A 155 -7.62 1.41 14.73
CA GLY A 155 -6.46 2.27 14.59
C GLY A 155 -6.80 3.69 14.15
N SER A 156 -7.99 3.94 13.58
CA SER A 156 -8.49 5.28 13.28
C SER A 156 -8.60 6.16 14.52
N LEU A 157 -8.81 5.58 15.71
CA LEU A 157 -8.88 6.30 16.98
C LEU A 157 -7.56 6.96 17.39
N PHE A 158 -6.46 6.55 16.76
CA PHE A 158 -5.13 7.09 17.04
C PHE A 158 -4.74 8.23 16.10
N VAL A 159 -5.43 8.39 14.97
CA VAL A 159 -5.09 9.37 13.93
C VAL A 159 -5.71 10.73 14.26
N GLU A 160 -4.87 11.72 14.59
CA GLU A 160 -5.30 13.11 14.80
C GLU A 160 -5.57 13.85 13.49
N GLY A 161 -4.87 13.50 12.42
CA GLY A 161 -5.03 14.14 11.14
C GLY A 161 -4.13 13.57 10.05
N ILE A 162 -4.48 13.90 8.81
CA ILE A 162 -3.75 13.53 7.61
C ILE A 162 -3.51 14.75 6.72
N GLN A 163 -2.41 14.74 5.98
CA GLN A 163 -2.12 15.72 4.93
C GLN A 163 -1.69 14.97 3.67
N GLY A 164 -2.59 14.92 2.68
CA GLY A 164 -2.42 14.18 1.43
C GLY A 164 -3.60 13.28 1.11
N ASP A 165 -3.35 12.17 0.43
CA ASP A 165 -4.36 11.24 -0.06
C ASP A 165 -4.69 10.16 0.99
N TYR A 166 -5.96 10.11 1.41
CA TYR A 166 -6.48 9.06 2.30
C TYR A 166 -6.37 7.66 1.70
N PHE A 167 -6.67 7.52 0.40
CA PHE A 167 -6.62 6.21 -0.28
C PHE A 167 -5.20 5.66 -0.37
N ASN A 168 -4.20 6.55 -0.42
CA ASN A 168 -2.79 6.18 -0.30
C ASN A 168 -2.51 5.47 1.04
N ILE A 169 -3.03 5.99 2.16
CA ILE A 169 -2.83 5.36 3.48
C ILE A 169 -3.50 3.99 3.55
N VAL A 170 -4.65 3.82 2.91
CA VAL A 170 -5.36 2.52 2.84
C VAL A 170 -4.58 1.51 1.97
N GLY A 171 -3.75 2.00 1.02
CA GLY A 171 -2.79 1.19 0.27
C GLY A 171 -2.96 1.18 -1.25
N LEU A 172 -3.83 2.03 -1.83
CA LEU A 172 -3.96 2.22 -3.28
C LEU A 172 -4.42 3.66 -3.58
N PRO A 173 -3.52 4.59 -3.96
CA PRO A 173 -3.87 5.97 -4.25
C PRO A 173 -4.68 6.08 -5.56
N ILE A 174 -6.00 6.10 -5.42
CA ILE A 174 -6.97 5.98 -6.53
C ILE A 174 -6.84 7.11 -7.53
N PHE A 175 -6.62 8.35 -7.08
CA PHE A 175 -6.47 9.48 -7.99
C PHE A 175 -5.24 9.35 -8.89
N ARG A 176 -4.11 8.91 -8.33
CA ARG A 176 -2.88 8.64 -9.08
C ARG A 176 -3.08 7.46 -10.02
N LEU A 177 -3.65 6.37 -9.54
CA LEU A 177 -3.97 5.19 -10.35
C LEU A 177 -4.85 5.57 -11.56
N ARG A 178 -5.86 6.43 -11.36
CA ARG A 178 -6.70 6.93 -12.47
C ARG A 178 -5.85 7.57 -13.56
N LYS A 179 -4.94 8.50 -13.21
CA LYS A 179 -4.06 9.17 -14.19
C LYS A 179 -3.17 8.19 -14.94
N MET A 180 -2.64 7.20 -14.22
CA MET A 180 -1.81 6.16 -14.82
C MET A 180 -2.63 5.29 -15.79
N LEU A 181 -3.87 4.94 -15.46
CA LEU A 181 -4.78 4.20 -16.34
C LEU A 181 -5.18 5.01 -17.57
N GLU A 182 -5.39 6.32 -17.43
CA GLU A 182 -5.66 7.24 -18.55
C GLU A 182 -4.48 7.26 -19.56
N HIS A 183 -3.24 7.15 -19.10
CA HIS A 183 -2.06 7.02 -19.96
C HIS A 183 -2.13 5.78 -20.86
N PHE A 184 -2.67 4.67 -20.37
CA PHE A 184 -2.91 3.44 -21.12
C PHE A 184 -4.28 3.43 -21.86
N GLY A 185 -4.94 4.57 -21.98
CA GLY A 185 -6.21 4.70 -22.70
C GLY A 185 -7.45 4.20 -21.96
N VAL A 186 -7.34 3.87 -20.66
CA VAL A 186 -8.47 3.45 -19.84
C VAL A 186 -9.07 4.66 -19.12
N LYS A 187 -10.32 5.02 -19.48
CA LYS A 187 -11.08 6.08 -18.81
C LYS A 187 -12.04 5.46 -17.81
N LEU A 188 -12.06 5.99 -16.59
CA LEU A 188 -12.93 5.50 -15.51
C LEU A 188 -14.29 6.23 -15.48
N ILE A 189 -14.34 7.46 -15.93
CA ILE A 189 -15.52 8.33 -16.07
C ILE A 189 -15.34 9.25 -17.27
#